data_903122e45ff1a41632b125c669cc76ab
#
_entry.id   903122e45ff1a41632b125c669cc76ab
#
_cell.length_a   1.000
_cell.length_b   1.000
_cell.length_c   1.000
_cell.angle_alpha   90.00
_cell.angle_beta   90.00
_cell.angle_gamma   90.00
#
_symmetry.space_group_name_H-M   'P 1'
#
loop_
_entity.id
_entity.type
_entity.pdbx_description
1 polymer ?
#
loop_
_entity_poly.entity_id
_entity_poly.type
_entity_poly.pdbx_seq_one_letter_code
_entity_poly.pdbx_strand_id
1 'polypeptide(L)'
;MRPSDVLGPRSPAAAPARANGLFLLLIAVCSAVTAANIYLAAPLLTLIARDFGSTPSAVAWIASVAQLGYAVGLLFFAPLGDTVNRRRLVGILTLVTTLALVASAAAPGTGALAVAVFVASGATVIPQLLVPLVAERAPAARRARHVAAVIAGLFTGIVGARVLGGLAGQAFGWRWVFAGAAVLTLALGLATAAVLPTARRARSGRPFSGIAALPGLLRRSPDLWRACLRQAGMFGAWSAVWTSLALLLTGAPYHLSTATAGLFGLFGLTSSAVAPLAGGLVDRFGAAKVVRSAYLVAGVSVPLFWAGGRALWALFLAAVAVHAALVASHVANQTLALTTTDTPAAANTAYVVSGFAGGALASAAAGPAFGHWGWGGVCAVAAVWLGVGWGGTAVRRR
;
A
#
# COMPACT_ATOMS: atom_id res chain seq x y z
N MET A 1 -29.66 43.38 43.72
CA MET A 1 -30.08 42.79 42.45
C MET A 1 -28.94 41.92 41.93
N ARG A 2 -29.06 40.60 41.93
CA ARG A 2 -28.09 39.64 41.40
C ARG A 2 -28.44 39.39 39.94
N PRO A 3 -27.51 39.35 39.00
CA PRO A 3 -27.75 38.86 37.66
C PRO A 3 -27.47 37.37 37.63
N SER A 4 -28.49 36.57 37.86
CA SER A 4 -28.50 35.15 37.62
C SER A 4 -29.40 34.86 36.41
N ASP A 5 -28.96 33.88 35.61
CA ASP A 5 -29.76 33.08 34.70
C ASP A 5 -30.08 33.65 33.31
N VAL A 6 -29.10 33.49 32.39
CA VAL A 6 -29.41 33.16 30.99
C VAL A 6 -28.45 32.04 30.53
N LEU A 7 -28.66 30.85 31.06
CA LEU A 7 -28.17 29.61 30.44
C LEU A 7 -29.36 29.00 29.70
N GLY A 8 -29.46 29.35 28.39
CA GLY A 8 -30.36 28.66 27.48
C GLY A 8 -30.03 27.17 27.42
N PRO A 9 -31.03 26.29 27.16
CA PRO A 9 -30.84 24.84 27.16
C PRO A 9 -29.76 24.44 26.14
N ARG A 10 -28.64 23.92 26.64
CA ARG A 10 -27.63 23.25 25.78
C ARG A 10 -28.34 22.11 25.07
N SER A 11 -28.52 22.25 23.75
CA SER A 11 -28.99 21.17 22.90
C SER A 11 -28.13 19.92 23.19
N PRO A 12 -28.75 18.76 23.48
CA PRO A 12 -27.98 17.56 23.76
C PRO A 12 -27.10 17.24 22.54
N ALA A 13 -25.80 17.34 22.71
CA ALA A 13 -24.85 16.92 21.72
C ALA A 13 -25.18 15.47 21.35
N ALA A 14 -25.62 15.24 20.11
CA ALA A 14 -25.95 13.92 19.60
C ALA A 14 -24.82 12.96 19.96
N ALA A 15 -25.12 11.97 20.79
CA ALA A 15 -24.16 10.98 21.23
C ALA A 15 -23.48 10.39 19.99
N PRO A 16 -22.13 10.30 19.93
CA PRO A 16 -21.44 9.73 18.77
C PRO A 16 -21.97 8.32 18.60
N ALA A 17 -22.59 8.04 17.44
CA ALA A 17 -23.10 6.72 17.13
C ALA A 17 -21.95 5.73 17.36
N ARG A 18 -22.10 4.86 18.37
CA ARG A 18 -21.12 3.85 18.72
C ARG A 18 -20.77 3.09 17.45
N ALA A 19 -19.51 3.05 17.08
CA ALA A 19 -19.04 2.18 16.01
C ALA A 19 -19.32 0.74 16.46
N ASN A 20 -20.44 0.18 16.01
CA ASN A 20 -20.80 -1.20 16.28
C ASN A 20 -19.71 -2.09 15.70
N GLY A 21 -19.40 -3.23 16.36
CA GLY A 21 -18.38 -4.17 15.87
C GLY A 21 -18.57 -4.54 14.40
N LEU A 22 -19.83 -4.64 13.95
CA LEU A 22 -20.18 -4.90 12.54
C LEU A 22 -19.74 -3.77 11.59
N PHE A 23 -19.89 -2.50 11.97
CA PHE A 23 -19.42 -1.36 11.19
C PHE A 23 -17.89 -1.40 11.03
N LEU A 24 -17.16 -1.69 12.11
CA LEU A 24 -15.71 -1.79 12.06
C LEU A 24 -15.24 -2.98 11.23
N LEU A 25 -15.92 -4.13 11.34
CA LEU A 25 -15.65 -5.30 10.52
C LEU A 25 -15.87 -5.01 9.04
N LEU A 26 -16.99 -4.40 8.66
CA LEU A 26 -17.30 -4.03 7.29
C LEU A 26 -16.20 -3.11 6.71
N ILE A 27 -15.78 -2.09 7.46
CA ILE A 27 -14.70 -1.19 7.02
C ILE A 27 -13.37 -1.92 6.89
N ALA A 28 -13.03 -2.81 7.82
CA ALA A 28 -11.80 -3.60 7.75
C ALA A 28 -11.79 -4.54 6.55
N VAL A 29 -12.90 -5.24 6.28
CA VAL A 29 -13.04 -6.15 5.14
C VAL A 29 -13.06 -5.38 3.82
N CYS A 30 -13.77 -4.25 3.73
CA CYS A 30 -13.74 -3.36 2.57
C CYS A 30 -12.31 -2.86 2.30
N SER A 31 -11.59 -2.46 3.34
CA SER A 31 -10.18 -2.05 3.24
C SER A 31 -9.27 -3.20 2.78
N ALA A 32 -9.55 -4.44 3.21
CA ALA A 32 -8.83 -5.61 2.75
C ALA A 32 -9.01 -5.83 1.25
N VAL A 33 -10.25 -5.89 0.78
CA VAL A 33 -10.56 -6.15 -0.63
C VAL A 33 -10.04 -5.02 -1.53
N THR A 34 -10.24 -3.77 -1.14
CA THR A 34 -9.76 -2.64 -1.93
C THR A 34 -8.23 -2.54 -1.95
N ALA A 35 -7.53 -2.82 -0.83
CA ALA A 35 -6.07 -2.90 -0.83
C ALA A 35 -5.54 -4.07 -1.67
N ALA A 36 -6.25 -5.20 -1.70
CA ALA A 36 -5.90 -6.36 -2.51
C ALA A 36 -5.80 -6.02 -4.00
N ASN A 37 -6.69 -5.15 -4.52
CA ASN A 37 -6.76 -4.80 -5.94
C ASN A 37 -5.44 -4.27 -6.53
N ILE A 38 -4.59 -3.62 -5.72
CA ILE A 38 -3.28 -3.09 -6.14
C ILE A 38 -2.31 -4.24 -6.47
N TYR A 39 -2.46 -5.39 -5.82
CA TYR A 39 -1.49 -6.48 -5.84
C TYR A 39 -1.99 -7.72 -6.60
N LEU A 40 -3.20 -7.69 -7.19
CA LEU A 40 -3.78 -8.83 -7.89
C LEU A 40 -2.97 -9.28 -9.10
N ALA A 41 -2.40 -8.34 -9.88
CA ALA A 41 -1.69 -8.68 -11.10
C ALA A 41 -0.40 -9.47 -10.86
N ALA A 42 0.34 -9.17 -9.77
CA ALA A 42 1.66 -9.72 -9.52
C ALA A 42 1.72 -11.27 -9.47
N PRO A 43 0.85 -11.99 -8.71
CA PRO A 43 0.85 -13.45 -8.70
C PRO A 43 0.33 -14.07 -10.00
N LEU A 44 -0.32 -13.30 -10.86
CA LEU A 44 -0.97 -13.77 -12.09
C LEU A 44 -0.14 -13.55 -13.35
N LEU A 45 1.04 -12.91 -13.25
CA LEU A 45 1.84 -12.50 -14.41
C LEU A 45 2.18 -13.66 -15.36
N THR A 46 2.47 -14.85 -14.83
CA THR A 46 2.76 -16.04 -15.66
C THR A 46 1.53 -16.53 -16.43
N LEU A 47 0.35 -16.48 -15.81
CA LEU A 47 -0.91 -16.85 -16.47
C LEU A 47 -1.31 -15.82 -17.53
N ILE A 48 -1.15 -14.52 -17.22
CA ILE A 48 -1.39 -13.40 -18.15
C ILE A 48 -0.47 -13.51 -19.36
N ALA A 49 0.83 -13.78 -19.12
CA ALA A 49 1.82 -13.93 -20.19
C ALA A 49 1.48 -15.08 -21.15
N ARG A 50 1.11 -16.23 -20.62
CA ARG A 50 0.69 -17.40 -21.41
C ARG A 50 -0.52 -17.10 -22.27
N ASP A 51 -1.53 -16.44 -21.70
CA ASP A 51 -2.78 -16.15 -22.39
C ASP A 51 -2.60 -15.14 -23.55
N PHE A 52 -1.65 -14.20 -23.39
CA PHE A 52 -1.30 -13.23 -24.44
C PHE A 52 -0.11 -13.64 -25.32
N GLY A 53 0.35 -14.88 -25.26
CA GLY A 53 1.49 -15.38 -26.05
C GLY A 53 2.79 -14.61 -25.83
N SER A 54 3.02 -14.14 -24.59
CA SER A 54 4.16 -13.30 -24.22
C SER A 54 5.02 -13.97 -23.14
N THR A 55 6.17 -13.36 -22.82
CA THR A 55 7.01 -13.83 -21.72
C THR A 55 6.58 -13.17 -20.39
N PRO A 56 6.72 -13.86 -19.25
CA PRO A 56 6.37 -13.29 -17.96
C PRO A 56 7.12 -11.99 -17.63
N SER A 57 8.39 -11.87 -18.05
CA SER A 57 9.18 -10.64 -17.88
C SER A 57 8.66 -9.48 -18.74
N ALA A 58 8.15 -9.77 -19.94
CA ALA A 58 7.60 -8.75 -20.85
C ALA A 58 6.28 -8.15 -20.35
N VAL A 59 5.53 -8.85 -19.48
CA VAL A 59 4.27 -8.35 -18.89
C VAL A 59 4.43 -7.85 -17.45
N ALA A 60 5.61 -8.00 -16.85
CA ALA A 60 5.86 -7.66 -15.44
C ALA A 60 5.59 -6.17 -15.11
N TRP A 61 5.73 -5.27 -16.10
CA TRP A 61 5.44 -3.84 -15.96
C TRP A 61 3.98 -3.53 -15.60
N ILE A 62 3.04 -4.45 -15.82
CA ILE A 62 1.62 -4.29 -15.43
C ILE A 62 1.49 -4.11 -13.91
N ALA A 63 2.30 -4.83 -13.12
CA ALA A 63 2.32 -4.66 -11.66
C ALA A 63 2.89 -3.29 -11.24
N SER A 64 3.84 -2.75 -12.02
CA SER A 64 4.37 -1.40 -11.79
C SER A 64 3.34 -0.33 -12.07
N VAL A 65 2.54 -0.51 -13.13
CA VAL A 65 1.43 0.38 -13.49
C VAL A 65 0.37 0.40 -12.39
N ALA A 66 0.08 -0.73 -11.75
CA ALA A 66 -0.81 -0.77 -10.60
C ALA A 66 -0.32 0.12 -9.44
N GLN A 67 0.95 0.04 -9.09
CA GLN A 67 1.53 0.87 -8.03
C GLN A 67 1.55 2.36 -8.40
N LEU A 68 1.86 2.68 -9.66
CA LEU A 68 1.81 4.05 -10.17
C LEU A 68 0.38 4.60 -10.13
N GLY A 69 -0.61 3.81 -10.57
CA GLY A 69 -2.02 4.16 -10.48
C GLY A 69 -2.44 4.49 -9.05
N TYR A 70 -2.04 3.66 -8.10
CA TYR A 70 -2.33 3.90 -6.68
C TYR A 70 -1.64 5.16 -6.14
N ALA A 71 -0.37 5.43 -6.51
CA ALA A 71 0.34 6.65 -6.14
C ALA A 71 -0.40 7.91 -6.66
N VAL A 72 -0.83 7.87 -7.92
CA VAL A 72 -1.62 8.94 -8.54
C VAL A 72 -2.97 9.09 -7.83
N GLY A 73 -3.67 7.98 -7.58
CA GLY A 73 -4.93 7.98 -6.85
C GLY A 73 -4.83 8.58 -5.45
N LEU A 74 -3.78 8.22 -4.70
CA LEU A 74 -3.50 8.83 -3.39
C LEU A 74 -3.31 10.32 -3.47
N LEU A 75 -2.54 10.78 -4.47
CA LEU A 75 -2.27 12.20 -4.66
C LEU A 75 -3.55 13.01 -4.89
N PHE A 76 -4.46 12.49 -5.72
CA PHE A 76 -5.67 13.22 -6.10
C PHE A 76 -6.86 12.97 -5.18
N PHE A 77 -7.11 11.73 -4.75
CA PHE A 77 -8.34 11.37 -4.04
C PHE A 77 -8.22 11.43 -2.51
N ALA A 78 -7.04 11.23 -1.93
CA ALA A 78 -6.90 11.30 -0.47
C ALA A 78 -7.25 12.72 0.08
N PRO A 79 -6.80 13.84 -0.53
CA PRO A 79 -7.19 15.18 -0.09
C PRO A 79 -8.67 15.49 -0.29
N LEU A 80 -9.33 14.87 -1.28
CA LEU A 80 -10.76 15.05 -1.49
C LEU A 80 -11.59 14.49 -0.33
N GLY A 81 -11.09 13.49 0.38
CA GLY A 81 -11.78 12.93 1.55
C GLY A 81 -12.07 13.93 2.68
N ASP A 82 -11.33 15.04 2.73
CA ASP A 82 -11.52 16.11 3.72
C ASP A 82 -12.44 17.24 3.22
N THR A 83 -12.64 17.37 1.91
CA THR A 83 -13.35 18.50 1.29
C THR A 83 -14.70 18.13 0.70
N VAL A 84 -14.91 16.87 0.33
CA VAL A 84 -16.17 16.40 -0.27
C VAL A 84 -16.89 15.41 0.64
N ASN A 85 -18.14 15.07 0.30
CA ASN A 85 -18.89 14.06 1.00
C ASN A 85 -18.23 12.67 0.81
N ARG A 86 -17.63 12.15 1.88
CA ARG A 86 -16.91 10.86 1.88
C ARG A 86 -17.77 9.69 1.39
N ARG A 87 -19.07 9.68 1.75
CA ARG A 87 -20.02 8.64 1.27
C ARG A 87 -20.11 8.64 -0.26
N ARG A 88 -20.30 9.83 -0.87
CA ARG A 88 -20.38 9.97 -2.32
C ARG A 88 -19.05 9.62 -2.99
N LEU A 89 -17.94 10.08 -2.41
CA LEU A 89 -16.60 9.79 -2.94
C LEU A 89 -16.31 8.28 -2.91
N VAL A 90 -16.56 7.59 -1.81
CA VAL A 90 -16.40 6.13 -1.70
C VAL A 90 -17.28 5.41 -2.71
N GLY A 91 -18.54 5.82 -2.88
CA GLY A 91 -19.43 5.24 -3.88
C GLY A 91 -18.91 5.40 -5.31
N ILE A 92 -18.46 6.61 -5.68
CA ILE A 92 -17.88 6.86 -7.02
C ILE A 92 -16.61 6.02 -7.23
N LEU A 93 -15.69 6.04 -6.27
CA LEU A 93 -14.45 5.27 -6.38
C LEU A 93 -14.71 3.77 -6.45
N THR A 94 -15.72 3.26 -5.72
CA THR A 94 -16.16 1.86 -5.81
C THR A 94 -16.62 1.53 -7.22
N LEU A 95 -17.49 2.35 -7.82
CA LEU A 95 -17.99 2.11 -9.18
C LEU A 95 -16.87 2.17 -10.22
N VAL A 96 -15.99 3.18 -10.14
CA VAL A 96 -14.84 3.30 -11.05
C VAL A 96 -13.91 2.09 -10.91
N THR A 97 -13.57 1.68 -9.69
CA THR A 97 -12.74 0.50 -9.44
C THR A 97 -13.38 -0.76 -10.00
N THR A 98 -14.68 -0.96 -9.75
CA THR A 98 -15.42 -2.12 -10.25
C THR A 98 -15.42 -2.18 -11.78
N LEU A 99 -15.76 -1.09 -12.45
CA LEU A 99 -15.76 -1.02 -13.92
C LEU A 99 -14.35 -1.29 -14.49
N ALA A 100 -13.32 -0.75 -13.86
CA ALA A 100 -11.94 -0.98 -14.27
C ALA A 100 -11.50 -2.44 -14.04
N LEU A 101 -11.96 -3.10 -12.96
CA LEU A 101 -11.69 -4.53 -12.72
C LEU A 101 -12.44 -5.41 -13.73
N VAL A 102 -13.67 -5.06 -14.10
CA VAL A 102 -14.40 -5.75 -15.18
C VAL A 102 -13.67 -5.57 -16.51
N ALA A 103 -13.22 -4.36 -16.82
CA ALA A 103 -12.41 -4.09 -18.01
C ALA A 103 -11.08 -4.87 -17.98
N SER A 104 -10.47 -5.05 -16.81
CA SER A 104 -9.28 -5.88 -16.64
C SER A 104 -9.57 -7.35 -16.97
N ALA A 105 -10.70 -7.89 -16.49
CA ALA A 105 -11.12 -9.26 -16.78
C ALA A 105 -11.39 -9.49 -18.26
N ALA A 106 -11.93 -8.48 -18.95
CA ALA A 106 -12.29 -8.52 -20.37
C ALA A 106 -11.16 -8.04 -21.30
N ALA A 107 -9.98 -7.72 -20.78
CA ALA A 107 -8.91 -7.11 -21.56
C ALA A 107 -8.46 -7.99 -22.74
N PRO A 108 -8.43 -7.45 -23.98
CA PRO A 108 -8.01 -8.19 -25.17
C PRO A 108 -6.49 -8.28 -25.36
N GLY A 109 -5.72 -7.54 -24.55
CA GLY A 109 -4.25 -7.51 -24.64
C GLY A 109 -3.64 -6.77 -23.47
N THR A 110 -2.29 -6.80 -23.39
CA THR A 110 -1.50 -6.26 -22.28
C THR A 110 -1.68 -4.76 -22.08
N GLY A 111 -1.80 -3.97 -23.16
CA GLY A 111 -2.02 -2.53 -23.11
C GLY A 111 -3.38 -2.16 -22.49
N ALA A 112 -4.46 -2.81 -22.94
CA ALA A 112 -5.79 -2.61 -22.38
C ALA A 112 -5.84 -3.03 -20.90
N LEU A 113 -5.21 -4.16 -20.55
CA LEU A 113 -5.11 -4.63 -19.18
C LEU A 113 -4.37 -3.61 -18.31
N ALA A 114 -3.25 -3.06 -18.79
CA ALA A 114 -2.47 -2.08 -18.04
C ALA A 114 -3.27 -0.79 -17.76
N VAL A 115 -3.98 -0.26 -18.75
CA VAL A 115 -4.84 0.92 -18.55
C VAL A 115 -5.95 0.61 -17.53
N ALA A 116 -6.61 -0.54 -17.66
CA ALA A 116 -7.66 -0.94 -16.73
C ALA A 116 -7.11 -1.13 -15.29
N VAL A 117 -5.96 -1.78 -15.13
CA VAL A 117 -5.28 -1.96 -13.84
C VAL A 117 -4.83 -0.61 -13.25
N PHE A 118 -4.32 0.32 -14.07
CA PHE A 118 -3.97 1.68 -13.63
C PHE A 118 -5.19 2.39 -13.03
N VAL A 119 -6.32 2.39 -13.74
CA VAL A 119 -7.55 3.05 -13.28
C VAL A 119 -8.10 2.35 -12.03
N ALA A 120 -8.15 1.01 -12.02
CA ALA A 120 -8.59 0.24 -10.86
C ALA A 120 -7.75 0.58 -9.62
N SER A 121 -6.43 0.57 -9.75
CA SER A 121 -5.52 0.87 -8.65
C SER A 121 -5.60 2.34 -8.20
N GLY A 122 -5.78 3.27 -9.13
CA GLY A 122 -5.94 4.69 -8.81
C GLY A 122 -7.24 4.99 -8.06
N ALA A 123 -8.31 4.30 -8.38
CA ALA A 123 -9.60 4.48 -7.71
C ALA A 123 -9.73 3.68 -6.39
N THR A 124 -8.91 2.66 -6.17
CA THR A 124 -9.00 1.78 -5.00
C THR A 124 -8.44 2.37 -3.69
N VAL A 125 -8.19 3.67 -3.63
CA VAL A 125 -7.63 4.38 -2.45
C VAL A 125 -8.61 4.52 -1.28
N ILE A 126 -9.71 3.80 -1.31
CA ILE A 126 -10.78 3.81 -0.30
C ILE A 126 -10.27 3.64 1.13
N PRO A 127 -9.31 2.73 1.46
CA PRO A 127 -8.80 2.60 2.82
C PRO A 127 -8.23 3.89 3.39
N GLN A 128 -7.61 4.72 2.56
CA GLN A 128 -7.01 5.99 2.99
C GLN A 128 -8.08 7.04 3.39
N LEU A 129 -9.29 6.88 2.90
CA LEU A 129 -10.45 7.70 3.29
C LEU A 129 -11.11 7.17 4.57
N LEU A 130 -11.06 5.85 4.80
CA LEU A 130 -11.74 5.18 5.91
C LEU A 130 -10.93 5.22 7.21
N VAL A 131 -9.61 5.12 7.16
CA VAL A 131 -8.75 5.16 8.36
C VAL A 131 -8.93 6.45 9.17
N PRO A 132 -8.86 7.67 8.58
CA PRO A 132 -9.14 8.91 9.30
C PRO A 132 -10.56 8.97 9.84
N LEU A 133 -11.54 8.50 9.08
CA LEU A 133 -12.95 8.47 9.50
C LEU A 133 -13.15 7.63 10.76
N VAL A 134 -12.53 6.44 10.81
CA VAL A 134 -12.58 5.56 11.98
C VAL A 134 -11.89 6.21 13.18
N ALA A 135 -10.73 6.84 12.96
CA ALA A 135 -10.00 7.57 13.99
C ALA A 135 -10.82 8.72 14.61
N GLU A 136 -11.58 9.45 13.78
CA GLU A 136 -12.44 10.55 14.19
C GLU A 136 -13.66 10.09 15.01
N ARG A 137 -14.20 8.90 14.72
CA ARG A 137 -15.43 8.37 15.33
C ARG A 137 -15.19 7.46 16.52
N ALA A 138 -14.00 6.91 16.62
CA ALA A 138 -13.68 6.02 17.72
C ALA A 138 -13.62 6.77 19.05
N PRO A 139 -14.17 6.20 20.15
CA PRO A 139 -13.96 6.71 21.49
C PRO A 139 -12.45 6.86 21.76
N ALA A 140 -12.05 7.92 22.48
CA ALA A 140 -10.63 8.21 22.73
C ALA A 140 -9.87 6.98 23.28
N ALA A 141 -10.47 6.26 24.23
CA ALA A 141 -9.90 5.07 24.87
C ALA A 141 -9.76 3.85 23.93
N ARG A 142 -10.44 3.83 22.77
CA ARG A 142 -10.44 2.69 21.82
C ARG A 142 -9.98 3.09 20.43
N ARG A 143 -9.59 4.35 20.21
CA ARG A 143 -9.24 4.90 18.91
C ARG A 143 -8.10 4.12 18.26
N ALA A 144 -7.02 3.88 18.98
CA ALA A 144 -5.87 3.11 18.48
C ALA A 144 -6.28 1.69 18.06
N ARG A 145 -7.12 1.02 18.86
CA ARG A 145 -7.60 -0.35 18.56
C ARG A 145 -8.47 -0.39 17.30
N HIS A 146 -9.35 0.60 17.10
CA HIS A 146 -10.23 0.64 15.93
C HIS A 146 -9.41 0.94 14.64
N VAL A 147 -8.46 1.86 14.71
CA VAL A 147 -7.56 2.16 13.58
C VAL A 147 -6.70 0.94 13.25
N ALA A 148 -6.14 0.27 14.26
CA ALA A 148 -5.36 -0.94 14.07
C ALA A 148 -6.16 -2.06 13.39
N ALA A 149 -7.45 -2.22 13.71
CA ALA A 149 -8.31 -3.21 13.05
C ALA A 149 -8.47 -2.94 11.55
N VAL A 150 -8.61 -1.68 11.13
CA VAL A 150 -8.70 -1.31 9.71
C VAL A 150 -7.36 -1.54 8.99
N ILE A 151 -6.25 -1.17 9.63
CA ILE A 151 -4.90 -1.39 9.10
C ILE A 151 -4.60 -2.90 8.99
N ALA A 152 -5.00 -3.70 9.98
CA ALA A 152 -4.87 -5.15 9.92
C ALA A 152 -5.68 -5.73 8.74
N GLY A 153 -6.90 -5.23 8.51
CA GLY A 153 -7.68 -5.56 7.32
C GLY A 153 -6.90 -5.26 6.04
N LEU A 154 -6.34 -4.06 5.91
CA LEU A 154 -5.53 -3.67 4.76
C LEU A 154 -4.37 -4.63 4.50
N PHE A 155 -3.57 -4.96 5.51
CA PHE A 155 -2.46 -5.91 5.37
C PHE A 155 -2.93 -7.33 5.05
N THR A 156 -4.04 -7.78 5.65
CA THR A 156 -4.66 -9.07 5.32
C THR A 156 -5.07 -9.11 3.85
N GLY A 157 -5.59 -8.01 3.29
CA GLY A 157 -5.91 -7.89 1.87
C GLY A 157 -4.69 -8.01 0.97
N ILE A 158 -3.57 -7.39 1.32
CA ILE A 158 -2.31 -7.48 0.57
C ILE A 158 -1.79 -8.93 0.52
N VAL A 159 -1.84 -9.63 1.65
CA VAL A 159 -1.50 -11.06 1.73
C VAL A 159 -2.50 -11.90 0.93
N GLY A 160 -3.80 -11.63 1.14
CA GLY A 160 -4.90 -12.31 0.46
C GLY A 160 -4.83 -12.21 -1.04
N ALA A 161 -4.47 -11.03 -1.59
CA ALA A 161 -4.30 -10.84 -3.03
C ALA A 161 -3.29 -11.83 -3.64
N ARG A 162 -2.21 -12.12 -2.93
CA ARG A 162 -1.19 -13.05 -3.41
C ARG A 162 -1.59 -14.50 -3.24
N VAL A 163 -2.06 -14.86 -2.06
CA VAL A 163 -2.44 -16.25 -1.74
C VAL A 163 -3.70 -16.65 -2.51
N LEU A 164 -4.80 -15.92 -2.30
CA LEU A 164 -6.08 -16.23 -2.94
C LEU A 164 -6.04 -15.96 -4.45
N GLY A 165 -5.32 -14.89 -4.88
CA GLY A 165 -5.10 -14.60 -6.29
C GLY A 165 -4.32 -15.71 -6.99
N GLY A 166 -3.26 -16.24 -6.37
CA GLY A 166 -2.50 -17.39 -6.89
C GLY A 166 -3.34 -18.66 -6.98
N LEU A 167 -4.05 -19.00 -5.90
CA LEU A 167 -4.93 -20.19 -5.85
C LEU A 167 -6.08 -20.09 -6.86
N ALA A 168 -6.83 -18.99 -6.85
CA ALA A 168 -7.95 -18.78 -7.75
C ALA A 168 -7.49 -18.65 -9.20
N GLY A 169 -6.35 -17.99 -9.44
CA GLY A 169 -5.75 -17.89 -10.76
C GLY A 169 -5.36 -19.24 -11.34
N GLN A 170 -4.80 -20.12 -10.53
CA GLN A 170 -4.49 -21.49 -10.92
C GLN A 170 -5.73 -22.32 -11.24
N ALA A 171 -6.80 -22.17 -10.44
CA ALA A 171 -8.02 -22.98 -10.55
C ALA A 171 -8.96 -22.50 -11.67
N PHE A 172 -9.13 -21.19 -11.80
CA PHE A 172 -10.17 -20.59 -12.64
C PHE A 172 -9.62 -19.70 -13.76
N GLY A 173 -8.30 -19.38 -13.74
CA GLY A 173 -7.68 -18.42 -14.64
C GLY A 173 -7.72 -16.99 -14.13
N TRP A 174 -6.79 -16.17 -14.62
CA TRP A 174 -6.58 -14.81 -14.15
C TRP A 174 -7.76 -13.86 -14.38
N ARG A 175 -8.53 -14.06 -15.45
CA ARG A 175 -9.72 -13.25 -15.75
C ARG A 175 -10.79 -13.35 -14.67
N TRP A 176 -11.03 -14.56 -14.17
CA TRP A 176 -12.00 -14.80 -13.10
C TRP A 176 -11.56 -14.22 -11.75
N VAL A 177 -10.25 -14.08 -11.52
CA VAL A 177 -9.75 -13.37 -10.32
C VAL A 177 -10.12 -11.90 -10.35
N PHE A 178 -9.94 -11.22 -11.51
CA PHE A 178 -10.36 -9.82 -11.67
C PHE A 178 -11.89 -9.67 -11.61
N ALA A 179 -12.65 -10.57 -12.22
CA ALA A 179 -14.11 -10.55 -12.16
C ALA A 179 -14.62 -10.74 -10.71
N GLY A 180 -14.08 -11.70 -9.97
CA GLY A 180 -14.40 -11.91 -8.56
C GLY A 180 -14.04 -10.71 -7.68
N ALA A 181 -12.88 -10.10 -7.92
CA ALA A 181 -12.49 -8.88 -7.25
C ALA A 181 -13.44 -7.71 -7.54
N ALA A 182 -13.96 -7.60 -8.77
CA ALA A 182 -14.97 -6.61 -9.14
C ALA A 182 -16.27 -6.79 -8.34
N VAL A 183 -16.76 -8.02 -8.24
CA VAL A 183 -17.99 -8.34 -7.47
C VAL A 183 -17.79 -8.02 -5.98
N LEU A 184 -16.67 -8.45 -5.39
CA LEU A 184 -16.39 -8.19 -3.99
C LEU A 184 -16.21 -6.68 -3.71
N THR A 185 -15.50 -5.96 -4.60
CA THR A 185 -15.32 -4.51 -4.48
C THR A 185 -16.64 -3.78 -4.56
N LEU A 186 -17.51 -4.15 -5.51
CA LEU A 186 -18.84 -3.54 -5.66
C LEU A 186 -19.70 -3.77 -4.42
N ALA A 187 -19.83 -5.02 -3.99
CA ALA A 187 -20.66 -5.38 -2.84
C ALA A 187 -20.21 -4.69 -1.55
N LEU A 188 -18.92 -4.81 -1.20
CA LEU A 188 -18.39 -4.26 0.03
C LEU A 188 -18.25 -2.73 -0.01
N GLY A 189 -17.89 -2.17 -1.16
CA GLY A 189 -17.77 -0.73 -1.35
C GLY A 189 -19.13 -0.02 -1.25
N LEU A 190 -20.17 -0.56 -1.90
CA LEU A 190 -21.54 -0.02 -1.80
C LEU A 190 -22.11 -0.21 -0.40
N ALA A 191 -21.95 -1.38 0.22
CA ALA A 191 -22.35 -1.60 1.61
C ALA A 191 -21.65 -0.60 2.57
N THR A 192 -20.35 -0.37 2.37
CA THR A 192 -19.61 0.64 3.12
C THR A 192 -20.14 2.04 2.87
N ALA A 193 -20.33 2.43 1.59
CA ALA A 193 -20.89 3.73 1.25
C ALA A 193 -22.27 3.95 1.89
N ALA A 194 -23.13 2.91 1.94
CA ALA A 194 -24.48 3.00 2.52
C ALA A 194 -24.46 3.32 4.01
N VAL A 195 -23.49 2.80 4.78
CA VAL A 195 -23.38 3.02 6.23
C VAL A 195 -22.57 4.27 6.60
N LEU A 196 -21.89 4.89 5.61
CA LEU A 196 -21.14 6.12 5.85
C LEU A 196 -22.08 7.31 6.06
N PRO A 197 -21.70 8.27 6.94
CA PRO A 197 -22.50 9.46 7.18
C PRO A 197 -22.58 10.37 5.96
N THR A 198 -23.73 10.99 5.80
CA THR A 198 -23.96 12.01 4.76
C THR A 198 -23.45 13.39 5.15
N ALA A 199 -23.05 13.61 6.39
CA ALA A 199 -22.60 14.89 6.89
C ALA A 199 -21.36 15.39 6.14
N ARG A 200 -21.47 16.60 5.60
CA ARG A 200 -20.42 17.32 4.91
C ARG A 200 -19.53 17.98 5.96
N ARG A 201 -18.32 17.52 6.14
CA ARG A 201 -17.29 18.28 6.86
C ARG A 201 -16.63 19.21 5.84
N ALA A 202 -17.17 20.43 5.75
CA ALA A 202 -16.50 21.48 4.99
C ALA A 202 -15.27 21.96 5.78
N ARG A 203 -14.10 21.38 5.52
CA ARG A 203 -12.88 22.13 5.75
C ARG A 203 -12.81 23.18 4.63
N SER A 204 -12.84 24.45 5.00
CA SER A 204 -12.67 25.57 4.09
C SER A 204 -11.26 25.49 3.49
N GLY A 205 -11.12 24.92 2.31
CA GLY A 205 -9.86 24.82 1.56
C GLY A 205 -10.14 24.41 0.12
N ARG A 206 -9.33 24.91 -0.82
CA ARG A 206 -9.39 24.45 -2.21
C ARG A 206 -8.98 22.96 -2.26
N PRO A 207 -9.73 22.07 -2.90
CA PRO A 207 -9.54 20.62 -2.88
C PRO A 207 -8.11 20.14 -3.20
N PHE A 208 -7.37 20.89 -4.02
CA PHE A 208 -6.03 20.52 -4.48
C PHE A 208 -4.92 21.46 -4.01
N SER A 209 -5.21 22.40 -3.08
CA SER A 209 -4.18 23.31 -2.55
C SER A 209 -3.03 22.57 -1.86
N GLY A 210 -3.33 21.44 -1.20
CA GLY A 210 -2.32 20.56 -0.59
C GLY A 210 -1.35 19.96 -1.60
N ILE A 211 -1.84 19.57 -2.79
CA ILE A 211 -0.99 19.00 -3.86
C ILE A 211 -0.06 20.05 -4.44
N ALA A 212 -0.61 21.23 -4.75
CA ALA A 212 0.19 22.34 -5.28
C ALA A 212 1.30 22.80 -4.32
N ALA A 213 1.09 22.61 -3.02
CA ALA A 213 2.07 22.94 -1.99
C ALA A 213 3.20 21.91 -1.84
N LEU A 214 3.02 20.65 -2.32
CA LEU A 214 3.99 19.56 -2.09
C LEU A 214 5.40 19.86 -2.61
N PRO A 215 5.61 20.39 -3.85
CA PRO A 215 6.95 20.71 -4.31
C PRO A 215 7.65 21.76 -3.46
N GLY A 216 6.91 22.79 -3.03
CA GLY A 216 7.40 23.81 -2.12
C GLY A 216 7.75 23.24 -0.74
N LEU A 217 6.93 22.37 -0.21
CA LEU A 217 7.14 21.69 1.08
C LEU A 217 8.42 20.83 1.05
N LEU A 218 8.60 20.03 0.00
CA LEU A 218 9.77 19.18 -0.18
C LEU A 218 11.06 20.00 -0.31
N ARG A 219 11.02 21.15 -1.01
CA ARG A 219 12.19 22.05 -1.14
C ARG A 219 12.56 22.71 0.18
N ARG A 220 11.57 23.07 1.00
CA ARG A 220 11.77 23.77 2.28
C ARG A 220 12.13 22.85 3.44
N SER A 221 11.79 21.56 3.34
CA SER A 221 12.06 20.56 4.39
C SER A 221 13.00 19.46 3.87
N PRO A 222 14.34 19.62 4.02
CA PRO A 222 15.30 18.60 3.62
C PRO A 222 15.11 17.27 4.35
N ASP A 223 14.60 17.30 5.59
CA ASP A 223 14.36 16.08 6.36
C ASP A 223 13.14 15.31 5.86
N LEU A 224 12.08 16.02 5.41
CA LEU A 224 10.97 15.39 4.71
C LEU A 224 11.43 14.77 3.38
N TRP A 225 12.23 15.49 2.59
CA TRP A 225 12.81 14.96 1.35
C TRP A 225 13.60 13.67 1.60
N ARG A 226 14.46 13.66 2.63
CA ARG A 226 15.20 12.45 3.03
C ARG A 226 14.28 11.32 3.45
N ALA A 227 13.22 11.62 4.20
CA ALA A 227 12.23 10.63 4.60
C ALA A 227 11.52 10.03 3.37
N CYS A 228 11.15 10.85 2.39
CA CYS A 228 10.58 10.42 1.11
C CYS A 228 11.56 9.53 0.32
N LEU A 229 12.82 9.94 0.24
CA LEU A 229 13.87 9.19 -0.47
C LEU A 229 14.10 7.81 0.19
N ARG A 230 14.16 7.75 1.52
CA ARG A 230 14.24 6.49 2.27
C ARG A 230 13.03 5.60 2.00
N GLN A 231 11.82 6.18 2.02
CA GLN A 231 10.61 5.41 1.75
C GLN A 231 10.60 4.86 0.32
N ALA A 232 10.94 5.67 -0.67
CA ALA A 232 11.06 5.25 -2.06
C ALA A 232 12.09 4.14 -2.25
N GLY A 233 13.26 4.26 -1.59
CA GLY A 233 14.33 3.25 -1.65
C GLY A 233 13.93 1.91 -1.05
N MET A 234 13.42 1.91 0.18
CA MET A 234 13.03 0.68 0.89
C MET A 234 11.85 0.00 0.21
N PHE A 235 10.80 0.75 -0.12
CA PHE A 235 9.61 0.20 -0.76
C PHE A 235 9.90 -0.20 -2.22
N GLY A 236 10.79 0.53 -2.90
CA GLY A 236 11.27 0.19 -4.24
C GLY A 236 12.00 -1.15 -4.25
N ALA A 237 12.95 -1.34 -3.37
CA ALA A 237 13.68 -2.61 -3.25
C ALA A 237 12.73 -3.80 -2.96
N TRP A 238 11.84 -3.61 -2.01
CA TRP A 238 10.81 -4.61 -1.68
C TRP A 238 9.92 -4.90 -2.90
N SER A 239 9.44 -3.88 -3.61
CA SER A 239 8.56 -4.04 -4.76
C SER A 239 9.23 -4.76 -5.92
N ALA A 240 10.50 -4.46 -6.23
CA ALA A 240 11.26 -5.14 -7.28
C ALA A 240 11.32 -6.65 -7.05
N VAL A 241 11.69 -7.05 -5.82
CA VAL A 241 11.74 -8.47 -5.42
C VAL A 241 10.36 -9.10 -5.49
N TRP A 242 9.36 -8.47 -4.86
CA TRP A 242 8.03 -9.04 -4.67
C TRP A 242 7.22 -9.16 -5.97
N THR A 243 7.41 -8.24 -6.90
CA THR A 243 6.78 -8.31 -8.23
C THR A 243 7.38 -9.43 -9.07
N SER A 244 8.70 -9.66 -8.95
CA SER A 244 9.42 -10.66 -9.75
C SER A 244 9.47 -12.04 -9.09
N LEU A 245 9.06 -12.15 -7.82
CA LEU A 245 9.14 -13.41 -7.07
C LEU A 245 8.32 -14.53 -7.72
N ALA A 246 7.13 -14.23 -8.24
CA ALA A 246 6.31 -15.20 -8.95
C ALA A 246 7.02 -15.73 -10.19
N LEU A 247 7.82 -14.89 -10.90
CA LEU A 247 8.59 -15.30 -12.08
C LEU A 247 9.68 -16.32 -11.70
N LEU A 248 10.39 -16.06 -10.60
CA LEU A 248 11.39 -16.98 -10.06
C LEU A 248 10.76 -18.32 -9.66
N LEU A 249 9.68 -18.27 -8.89
CA LEU A 249 9.12 -19.48 -8.29
C LEU A 249 8.41 -20.36 -9.32
N THR A 250 7.78 -19.77 -10.35
CA THR A 250 7.11 -20.52 -11.40
C THR A 250 8.03 -20.92 -12.56
N GLY A 251 9.20 -20.30 -12.67
CA GLY A 251 10.26 -20.63 -13.63
C GLY A 251 11.33 -21.55 -13.04
N ALA A 252 12.44 -21.73 -13.81
CA ALA A 252 13.62 -22.45 -13.34
C ALA A 252 14.29 -21.67 -12.17
N PRO A 253 14.82 -22.36 -11.17
CA PRO A 253 14.93 -23.81 -10.99
C PRO A 253 13.75 -24.47 -10.28
N TYR A 254 12.75 -23.68 -9.82
CA TYR A 254 11.73 -24.17 -8.88
C TYR A 254 10.53 -24.82 -9.54
N HIS A 255 10.06 -24.29 -10.68
CA HIS A 255 8.90 -24.79 -11.41
C HIS A 255 7.65 -25.02 -10.56
N LEU A 256 7.44 -24.17 -9.53
CA LEU A 256 6.29 -24.27 -8.65
C LEU A 256 5.01 -23.81 -9.37
N SER A 257 3.86 -24.32 -8.92
CA SER A 257 2.58 -23.85 -9.39
C SER A 257 2.31 -22.38 -9.00
N THR A 258 1.47 -21.68 -9.74
CA THR A 258 1.06 -20.30 -9.39
C THR A 258 0.43 -20.23 -7.99
N ALA A 259 -0.31 -21.28 -7.61
CA ALA A 259 -0.89 -21.42 -6.28
C ALA A 259 0.20 -21.46 -5.19
N THR A 260 1.19 -22.35 -5.37
CA THR A 260 2.31 -22.49 -4.42
C THR A 260 3.14 -21.21 -4.34
N ALA A 261 3.43 -20.57 -5.48
CA ALA A 261 4.12 -19.28 -5.52
C ALA A 261 3.34 -18.20 -4.77
N GLY A 262 2.00 -18.19 -4.86
CA GLY A 262 1.12 -17.29 -4.12
C GLY A 262 1.23 -17.43 -2.60
N LEU A 263 1.49 -18.64 -2.07
CA LEU A 263 1.65 -18.89 -0.62
C LEU A 263 2.83 -18.12 -0.02
N PHE A 264 3.82 -17.74 -0.82
CA PHE A 264 4.89 -16.85 -0.35
C PHE A 264 4.36 -15.48 0.10
N GLY A 265 3.17 -15.08 -0.33
CA GLY A 265 2.48 -13.92 0.21
C GLY A 265 2.29 -13.96 1.73
N LEU A 266 2.24 -15.15 2.36
CA LEU A 266 2.12 -15.33 3.81
C LEU A 266 3.28 -14.69 4.59
N PHE A 267 4.47 -14.56 3.99
CA PHE A 267 5.57 -13.81 4.61
C PHE A 267 5.21 -12.35 4.89
N GLY A 268 4.22 -11.78 4.20
CA GLY A 268 3.67 -10.47 4.51
C GLY A 268 3.08 -10.36 5.92
N LEU A 269 2.68 -11.49 6.55
CA LEU A 269 2.20 -11.52 7.95
C LEU A 269 3.31 -11.16 8.95
N THR A 270 4.59 -11.36 8.59
CA THR A 270 5.72 -10.87 9.38
C THR A 270 5.61 -9.36 9.66
N SER A 271 5.10 -8.60 8.69
CA SER A 271 4.87 -7.16 8.82
C SER A 271 3.92 -6.85 9.98
N SER A 272 2.84 -7.62 10.13
CA SER A 272 1.85 -7.42 11.20
C SER A 272 2.42 -7.76 12.57
N ALA A 273 3.30 -8.76 12.66
CA ALA A 273 3.96 -9.15 13.91
C ALA A 273 5.05 -8.13 14.34
N VAL A 274 5.76 -7.56 13.38
CA VAL A 274 6.87 -6.61 13.63
C VAL A 274 6.38 -5.20 13.93
N ALA A 275 5.22 -4.78 13.41
CA ALA A 275 4.75 -3.39 13.56
C ALA A 275 4.67 -2.90 15.03
N PRO A 276 4.11 -3.65 15.99
CA PRO A 276 4.10 -3.23 17.40
C PRO A 276 5.50 -3.13 18.01
N LEU A 277 6.39 -4.07 17.63
CA LEU A 277 7.78 -4.10 18.09
C LEU A 277 8.56 -2.91 17.57
N ALA A 278 8.31 -2.52 16.31
CA ALA A 278 8.95 -1.37 15.68
C ALA A 278 8.66 -0.07 16.42
N GLY A 279 7.41 0.14 16.88
CA GLY A 279 7.04 1.27 17.73
C GLY A 279 7.87 1.32 19.02
N GLY A 280 7.94 0.23 19.76
CA GLY A 280 8.76 0.14 20.98
C GLY A 280 10.26 0.34 20.73
N LEU A 281 10.79 -0.10 19.60
CA LEU A 281 12.18 0.16 19.21
C LEU A 281 12.43 1.65 18.93
N VAL A 282 11.46 2.32 18.28
CA VAL A 282 11.53 3.77 18.03
C VAL A 282 11.52 4.55 19.34
N ASP A 283 10.67 4.20 20.28
CA ASP A 283 10.59 4.85 21.59
C ASP A 283 11.90 4.66 22.39
N ARG A 284 12.50 3.47 22.33
CA ARG A 284 13.69 3.13 23.09
C ARG A 284 15.00 3.64 22.48
N PHE A 285 15.16 3.56 21.16
CA PHE A 285 16.43 3.82 20.48
C PHE A 285 16.42 5.07 19.59
N GLY A 286 15.24 5.64 19.35
CA GLY A 286 15.03 6.75 18.44
C GLY A 286 14.89 6.35 16.98
N ALA A 287 14.03 7.06 16.24
CA ALA A 287 13.65 6.74 14.89
C ALA A 287 14.83 6.65 13.90
N ALA A 288 15.83 7.54 14.02
CA ALA A 288 16.98 7.55 13.12
C ALA A 288 17.84 6.27 13.22
N LYS A 289 18.02 5.73 14.42
CA LYS A 289 18.77 4.48 14.62
C LYS A 289 17.99 3.30 14.05
N VAL A 290 16.66 3.24 14.33
CA VAL A 290 15.80 2.17 13.83
C VAL A 290 15.78 2.15 12.29
N VAL A 291 15.69 3.31 11.63
CA VAL A 291 15.79 3.40 10.17
C VAL A 291 17.10 2.83 9.65
N ARG A 292 18.25 3.23 10.25
CA ARG A 292 19.57 2.73 9.83
C ARG A 292 19.69 1.22 10.01
N SER A 293 19.28 0.69 11.16
CA SER A 293 19.30 -0.75 11.43
C SER A 293 18.41 -1.51 10.45
N ALA A 294 17.22 -0.98 10.13
CA ALA A 294 16.33 -1.57 9.13
C ALA A 294 16.98 -1.62 7.73
N TYR A 295 17.69 -0.55 7.35
CA TYR A 295 18.43 -0.54 6.07
C TYR A 295 19.58 -1.54 6.04
N LEU A 296 20.29 -1.73 7.16
CA LEU A 296 21.34 -2.76 7.26
C LEU A 296 20.75 -4.17 7.14
N VAL A 297 19.62 -4.45 7.82
CA VAL A 297 18.90 -5.74 7.68
C VAL A 297 18.43 -5.95 6.25
N ALA A 298 17.86 -4.94 5.60
CA ALA A 298 17.47 -5.01 4.20
C ALA A 298 18.67 -5.23 3.28
N GLY A 299 19.81 -4.58 3.55
CA GLY A 299 21.05 -4.79 2.82
C GLY A 299 21.55 -6.24 2.90
N VAL A 300 21.53 -6.83 4.10
CA VAL A 300 21.88 -8.25 4.31
C VAL A 300 20.87 -9.19 3.64
N SER A 301 19.62 -8.78 3.47
CA SER A 301 18.63 -9.63 2.78
C SER A 301 18.91 -9.76 1.26
N VAL A 302 19.67 -8.84 0.64
CA VAL A 302 19.96 -8.90 -0.81
C VAL A 302 20.80 -10.13 -1.18
N PRO A 303 21.96 -10.41 -0.56
CA PRO A 303 22.69 -11.65 -0.83
C PRO A 303 21.90 -12.91 -0.48
N LEU A 304 21.02 -12.88 0.53
CA LEU A 304 20.11 -13.99 0.83
C LEU A 304 19.08 -14.18 -0.29
N PHE A 305 18.52 -13.10 -0.85
CA PHE A 305 17.66 -13.20 -2.03
C PHE A 305 18.40 -13.75 -3.23
N TRP A 306 19.65 -13.33 -3.45
CA TRP A 306 20.46 -13.84 -4.55
C TRP A 306 20.70 -15.36 -4.39
N ALA A 307 21.09 -15.83 -3.21
CA ALA A 307 21.21 -17.24 -2.89
C ALA A 307 19.84 -17.96 -3.01
N GLY A 308 18.76 -17.27 -2.69
CA GLY A 308 17.38 -17.70 -2.88
C GLY A 308 16.97 -17.94 -4.33
N GLY A 309 17.78 -17.58 -5.32
CA GLY A 309 17.63 -18.01 -6.70
C GLY A 309 17.90 -19.51 -6.91
N ARG A 310 18.52 -20.19 -5.93
CA ARG A 310 18.87 -21.62 -5.98
C ARG A 310 18.47 -22.40 -4.72
N ALA A 311 18.21 -21.71 -3.62
CA ALA A 311 17.94 -22.33 -2.31
C ALA A 311 16.74 -21.69 -1.61
N LEU A 312 15.62 -22.41 -1.50
CA LEU A 312 14.36 -21.87 -0.91
C LEU A 312 14.53 -21.39 0.52
N TRP A 313 15.37 -22.03 1.34
CA TRP A 313 15.60 -21.59 2.72
C TRP A 313 16.18 -20.18 2.80
N ALA A 314 17.10 -19.83 1.88
CA ALA A 314 17.65 -18.47 1.82
C ALA A 314 16.59 -17.45 1.40
N LEU A 315 15.68 -17.84 0.49
CA LEU A 315 14.54 -17.03 0.09
C LEU A 315 13.59 -16.77 1.26
N PHE A 316 13.32 -17.78 2.10
CA PHE A 316 12.48 -17.64 3.30
C PHE A 316 13.10 -16.68 4.31
N LEU A 317 14.39 -16.83 4.62
CA LEU A 317 15.09 -15.94 5.54
C LEU A 317 15.11 -14.49 5.00
N ALA A 318 15.40 -14.32 3.71
CA ALA A 318 15.38 -13.01 3.06
C ALA A 318 13.98 -12.37 3.11
N ALA A 319 12.93 -13.14 2.86
CA ALA A 319 11.56 -12.67 2.90
C ALA A 319 11.15 -12.16 4.30
N VAL A 320 11.48 -12.91 5.35
CA VAL A 320 11.24 -12.49 6.74
C VAL A 320 12.04 -11.23 7.06
N ALA A 321 13.33 -11.21 6.73
CA ALA A 321 14.23 -10.10 7.02
C ALA A 321 13.78 -8.80 6.33
N VAL A 322 13.45 -8.86 5.04
CA VAL A 322 13.03 -7.67 4.30
C VAL A 322 11.68 -7.14 4.75
N HIS A 323 10.72 -8.00 5.14
CA HIS A 323 9.44 -7.53 5.68
C HIS A 323 9.60 -6.89 7.05
N ALA A 324 10.43 -7.46 7.91
CA ALA A 324 10.77 -6.85 9.21
C ALA A 324 11.43 -5.48 9.02
N ALA A 325 12.42 -5.40 8.12
CA ALA A 325 13.11 -4.16 7.78
C ALA A 325 12.17 -3.11 7.19
N LEU A 326 11.30 -3.50 6.25
CA LEU A 326 10.32 -2.61 5.62
C LEU A 326 9.43 -1.95 6.66
N VAL A 327 8.83 -2.75 7.56
CA VAL A 327 7.89 -2.23 8.56
C VAL A 327 8.60 -1.40 9.62
N ALA A 328 9.74 -1.85 10.12
CA ALA A 328 10.53 -1.08 11.09
C ALA A 328 10.98 0.27 10.50
N SER A 329 11.47 0.27 9.25
CA SER A 329 11.81 1.49 8.53
C SER A 329 10.59 2.38 8.31
N HIS A 330 9.44 1.80 7.91
CA HIS A 330 8.21 2.56 7.65
C HIS A 330 7.72 3.28 8.90
N VAL A 331 7.58 2.58 10.03
CA VAL A 331 7.12 3.17 11.30
C VAL A 331 8.06 4.29 11.75
N ALA A 332 9.37 4.02 11.78
CA ALA A 332 10.35 5.00 12.23
C ALA A 332 10.46 6.21 11.29
N ASN A 333 10.47 5.98 9.98
CA ASN A 333 10.63 7.01 8.99
C ASN A 333 9.37 7.89 8.83
N GLN A 334 8.18 7.29 8.96
CA GLN A 334 6.93 8.04 8.97
C GLN A 334 6.85 8.95 10.20
N THR A 335 7.30 8.48 11.37
CA THR A 335 7.40 9.32 12.57
C THR A 335 8.29 10.54 12.31
N LEU A 336 9.47 10.35 11.69
CA LEU A 336 10.34 11.47 11.32
C LEU A 336 9.65 12.43 10.32
N ALA A 337 8.99 11.91 9.30
CA ALA A 337 8.32 12.72 8.28
C ALA A 337 7.20 13.60 8.88
N LEU A 338 6.43 13.06 9.82
CA LEU A 338 5.30 13.78 10.43
C LEU A 338 5.73 14.86 11.42
N THR A 339 6.93 14.74 12.00
CA THR A 339 7.46 15.71 13.00
C THR A 339 8.27 16.84 12.39
N THR A 340 8.54 16.80 11.07
CA THR A 340 9.43 17.76 10.40
C THR A 340 8.71 18.97 9.80
N THR A 341 7.39 19.03 9.84
CA THR A 341 6.63 20.13 9.22
C THR A 341 5.37 20.48 10.00
N ASP A 342 4.90 21.72 9.86
CA ASP A 342 3.64 22.19 10.42
C ASP A 342 2.40 21.68 9.64
N THR A 343 2.61 20.93 8.55
CA THR A 343 1.57 20.35 7.70
C THR A 343 1.66 18.82 7.63
N PRO A 344 1.36 18.09 8.73
CA PRO A 344 1.58 16.64 8.81
C PRO A 344 0.80 15.84 7.73
N ALA A 345 -0.41 16.30 7.35
CA ALA A 345 -1.21 15.63 6.34
C ALA A 345 -0.54 15.68 4.95
N ALA A 346 0.01 16.83 4.55
CA ALA A 346 0.73 16.97 3.28
C ALA A 346 2.05 16.19 3.31
N ALA A 347 2.77 16.21 4.44
CA ALA A 347 3.97 15.41 4.63
C ALA A 347 3.71 13.91 4.51
N ASN A 348 2.62 13.41 5.11
CA ASN A 348 2.21 12.02 4.98
C ASN A 348 1.87 11.65 3.53
N THR A 349 1.16 12.52 2.82
CA THR A 349 0.85 12.30 1.40
C THR A 349 2.13 12.20 0.57
N ALA A 350 3.06 13.16 0.72
CA ALA A 350 4.35 13.13 0.03
C ALA A 350 5.12 11.83 0.34
N TYR A 351 5.17 11.44 1.61
CA TYR A 351 5.85 10.25 2.10
C TYR A 351 5.29 8.96 1.50
N VAL A 352 3.97 8.79 1.53
CA VAL A 352 3.32 7.56 1.01
C VAL A 352 3.42 7.50 -0.51
N VAL A 353 3.16 8.62 -1.20
CA VAL A 353 3.28 8.71 -2.66
C VAL A 353 4.70 8.40 -3.12
N SER A 354 5.73 8.89 -2.42
CA SER A 354 7.13 8.60 -2.77
C SER A 354 7.45 7.09 -2.66
N GLY A 355 6.87 6.39 -1.68
CA GLY A 355 7.00 4.94 -1.56
C GLY A 355 6.45 4.21 -2.77
N PHE A 356 5.19 4.47 -3.14
CA PHE A 356 4.56 3.82 -4.29
C PHE A 356 5.19 4.22 -5.62
N ALA A 357 5.66 5.47 -5.78
CA ALA A 357 6.43 5.91 -6.95
C ALA A 357 7.77 5.14 -7.06
N GLY A 358 8.51 5.01 -5.94
CA GLY A 358 9.71 4.19 -5.88
C GLY A 358 9.43 2.73 -6.20
N GLY A 359 8.33 2.19 -5.65
CA GLY A 359 7.86 0.83 -5.94
C GLY A 359 7.55 0.62 -7.42
N ALA A 360 6.82 1.54 -8.04
CA ALA A 360 6.48 1.49 -9.46
C ALA A 360 7.73 1.50 -10.36
N LEU A 361 8.65 2.44 -10.09
CA LEU A 361 9.91 2.56 -10.86
C LEU A 361 10.81 1.33 -10.70
N ALA A 362 10.97 0.84 -9.47
CA ALA A 362 11.77 -0.33 -9.17
C ALA A 362 11.19 -1.61 -9.81
N SER A 363 9.87 -1.79 -9.72
CA SER A 363 9.17 -2.92 -10.37
C SER A 363 9.26 -2.83 -11.89
N ALA A 364 9.19 -1.63 -12.48
CA ALA A 364 9.35 -1.44 -13.92
C ALA A 364 10.74 -1.81 -14.39
N ALA A 365 11.78 -1.54 -13.60
CA ALA A 365 13.15 -1.95 -13.89
C ALA A 365 13.38 -3.45 -13.66
N ALA A 366 12.69 -4.05 -12.68
CA ALA A 366 12.89 -5.45 -12.29
C ALA A 366 12.48 -6.45 -13.37
N GLY A 367 11.41 -6.18 -14.13
CA GLY A 367 10.94 -7.05 -15.22
C GLY A 367 12.00 -7.25 -16.32
N PRO A 368 12.48 -6.19 -16.98
CA PRO A 368 13.58 -6.27 -17.94
C PRO A 368 14.86 -6.85 -17.33
N ALA A 369 15.21 -6.46 -16.09
CA ALA A 369 16.39 -7.01 -15.42
C ALA A 369 16.27 -8.53 -15.22
N PHE A 370 15.09 -9.04 -14.88
CA PHE A 370 14.84 -10.47 -14.81
C PHE A 370 14.98 -11.14 -16.18
N GLY A 371 14.46 -10.51 -17.23
CA GLY A 371 14.53 -11.05 -18.60
C GLY A 371 15.96 -11.16 -19.14
N HIS A 372 16.85 -10.21 -18.80
CA HIS A 372 18.22 -10.16 -19.31
C HIS A 372 19.24 -10.89 -18.40
N TRP A 373 19.08 -10.77 -17.08
CA TRP A 373 20.07 -11.25 -16.10
C TRP A 373 19.45 -12.22 -15.07
N GLY A 374 18.24 -12.68 -15.32
CA GLY A 374 17.53 -13.56 -14.39
C GLY A 374 17.31 -12.93 -13.01
N TRP A 375 17.25 -13.78 -12.00
CA TRP A 375 17.02 -13.35 -10.61
C TRP A 375 18.11 -12.43 -10.05
N GLY A 376 19.35 -12.61 -10.50
CA GLY A 376 20.46 -11.72 -10.11
C GLY A 376 20.23 -10.26 -10.50
N GLY A 377 19.60 -10.02 -11.66
CA GLY A 377 19.22 -8.68 -12.12
C GLY A 377 18.20 -8.01 -11.19
N VAL A 378 17.23 -8.77 -10.69
CA VAL A 378 16.24 -8.27 -9.70
C VAL A 378 16.93 -7.89 -8.40
N CYS A 379 17.86 -8.72 -7.93
CA CYS A 379 18.63 -8.44 -6.72
C CYS A 379 19.50 -7.18 -6.89
N ALA A 380 20.08 -6.96 -8.08
CA ALA A 380 20.82 -5.73 -8.38
C ALA A 380 19.91 -4.49 -8.35
N VAL A 381 18.72 -4.56 -8.94
CA VAL A 381 17.73 -3.47 -8.87
C VAL A 381 17.37 -3.18 -7.41
N ALA A 382 17.12 -4.22 -6.60
CA ALA A 382 16.82 -4.03 -5.17
C ALA A 382 18.00 -3.37 -4.42
N ALA A 383 19.23 -3.79 -4.69
CA ALA A 383 20.44 -3.19 -4.10
C ALA A 383 20.60 -1.71 -4.47
N VAL A 384 20.36 -1.34 -5.74
CA VAL A 384 20.41 0.05 -6.20
C VAL A 384 19.39 0.91 -5.44
N TRP A 385 18.15 0.44 -5.32
CA TRP A 385 17.10 1.18 -4.61
C TRP A 385 17.38 1.30 -3.10
N LEU A 386 17.93 0.27 -2.47
CA LEU A 386 18.43 0.38 -1.09
C LEU A 386 19.56 1.40 -0.98
N GLY A 387 20.47 1.45 -1.95
CA GLY A 387 21.54 2.45 -2.01
C GLY A 387 21.00 3.88 -2.13
N VAL A 388 19.99 4.09 -3.00
CA VAL A 388 19.29 5.37 -3.14
C VAL A 388 18.68 5.82 -1.80
N GLY A 389 17.98 4.91 -1.13
CA GLY A 389 17.38 5.20 0.18
C GLY A 389 18.42 5.38 1.29
N TRP A 390 19.52 4.61 1.24
CA TRP A 390 20.64 4.75 2.19
C TRP A 390 21.26 6.14 2.14
N GLY A 391 21.42 6.72 0.95
CA GLY A 391 21.85 8.12 0.80
C GLY A 391 21.02 9.12 1.61
N GLY A 392 19.71 8.85 1.76
CA GLY A 392 18.84 9.62 2.65
C GLY A 392 19.11 9.43 4.14
N THR A 393 19.87 8.39 4.57
CA THR A 393 20.19 8.15 5.99
C THR A 393 21.39 8.96 6.48
N ALA A 394 22.18 9.56 5.57
CA ALA A 394 23.33 10.37 5.94
C ALA A 394 22.88 11.57 6.78
N VAL A 395 23.30 11.57 8.05
CA VAL A 395 23.08 12.70 8.95
C VAL A 395 24.13 13.74 8.62
N ARG A 396 23.74 14.94 8.18
CA ARG A 396 24.62 16.07 8.35
C ARG A 396 24.80 16.28 9.86
N ARG A 397 26.00 16.00 10.38
CA ARG A 397 26.41 16.54 11.68
C ARG A 397 26.35 18.06 11.52
N ARG A 398 25.35 18.69 12.13
CA ARG A 398 25.39 20.11 12.47
C ARG A 398 25.95 20.24 13.87
#